data_e1ee0e436ec3c2474aa9b5d2be412171
#
_entry.id   e1ee0e436ec3c2474aa9b5d2be412171
#
_cell.length_a   1.000
_cell.length_b   1.000
_cell.length_c   1.000
_cell.angle_alpha   90.00
_cell.angle_beta   90.00
_cell.angle_gamma   90.00
#
_symmetry.space_group_name_H-M   'P 1'
#
loop_
_entity.id
_entity.type
_entity.pdbx_description
1 polymer ?
#
loop_
_entity_poly.entity_id
_entity_poly.type
_entity_poly.pdbx_seq_one_letter_code
_entity_poly.pdbx_strand_id
1 'polypeptide(L)'
;MGIMTAAGDSVSLLTVQMQQADLYTEAGRYKEAAELYSLVIPHKDKLRNTELAKQLDELRTIFEVDKLTLRNEVITTRLYLSLIIGALLLATVILYIIYTRRLRRKNRALYDSILLYRKAESDMETAARLVPEEELDREGKIYRRLCELMQNEKIYKDPELNRDLLSKRIGTNAVYITNAVRKYADGATVNEFINGYRLRHAASLLTNNPDLNINEVEYRSGFNSRATFNRCFRAFFGLSPSEYKAVSKEKKKTAKGLIR
;
A
#
# COMPACT_ATOMS: atom_id res chain seq x y z
N MET A 1 -58.59 -20.53 -35.52
CA MET A 1 -59.36 -21.66 -34.93
C MET A 1 -59.62 -22.79 -35.95
N GLY A 2 -59.48 -22.59 -37.27
CA GLY A 2 -59.81 -23.57 -38.32
C GLY A 2 -58.69 -24.59 -38.70
N ILE A 3 -57.48 -24.44 -38.24
CA ILE A 3 -56.37 -25.32 -38.66
C ILE A 3 -56.16 -26.49 -37.69
N MET A 4 -56.59 -26.36 -36.43
CA MET A 4 -56.45 -27.44 -35.43
C MET A 4 -57.48 -28.54 -35.62
N THR A 5 -58.63 -28.23 -36.17
CA THR A 5 -59.73 -29.21 -36.43
C THR A 5 -59.37 -30.11 -37.62
N ALA A 6 -58.79 -29.58 -38.66
CA ALA A 6 -58.45 -30.36 -39.87
C ALA A 6 -57.31 -31.40 -39.62
N ALA A 7 -56.34 -31.13 -38.73
CA ALA A 7 -55.28 -32.09 -38.40
C ALA A 7 -55.82 -33.23 -37.48
N GLY A 8 -56.64 -32.93 -36.53
CA GLY A 8 -57.33 -33.93 -35.68
C GLY A 8 -58.20 -34.89 -36.48
N ASP A 9 -58.96 -34.37 -37.42
CA ASP A 9 -59.78 -35.19 -38.30
C ASP A 9 -58.93 -36.10 -39.23
N SER A 10 -57.76 -35.65 -39.68
CA SER A 10 -56.93 -36.48 -40.53
C SER A 10 -56.26 -37.63 -39.77
N VAL A 11 -55.88 -37.45 -38.48
CA VAL A 11 -55.29 -38.51 -37.65
C VAL A 11 -56.38 -39.54 -37.31
N SER A 12 -57.60 -39.11 -37.02
CA SER A 12 -58.76 -40.00 -36.74
C SER A 12 -59.12 -40.83 -37.97
N LEU A 13 -59.16 -40.24 -39.15
CA LEU A 13 -59.41 -40.88 -40.40
C LEU A 13 -58.39 -41.99 -40.74
N LEU A 14 -57.12 -41.68 -40.58
CA LEU A 14 -56.01 -42.65 -40.80
C LEU A 14 -56.11 -43.84 -39.81
N THR A 15 -56.45 -43.58 -38.56
CA THR A 15 -56.69 -44.63 -37.56
C THR A 15 -57.80 -45.55 -37.91
N VAL A 16 -58.91 -45.04 -38.37
CA VAL A 16 -60.09 -45.82 -38.80
C VAL A 16 -59.74 -46.62 -40.06
N GLN A 17 -59.05 -46.02 -41.03
CA GLN A 17 -58.65 -46.74 -42.24
C GLN A 17 -57.63 -47.86 -41.92
N MET A 18 -56.78 -47.70 -40.93
CA MET A 18 -55.85 -48.75 -40.49
C MET A 18 -56.63 -49.90 -39.81
N GLN A 19 -57.62 -49.64 -38.94
CA GLN A 19 -58.47 -50.65 -38.37
C GLN A 19 -59.29 -51.40 -39.41
N GLN A 20 -59.74 -50.70 -40.45
CA GLN A 20 -60.46 -51.29 -41.57
C GLN A 20 -59.49 -52.25 -42.38
N ALA A 21 -58.26 -51.89 -42.60
CA ALA A 21 -57.26 -52.73 -43.26
C ALA A 21 -56.95 -53.98 -42.42
N ASP A 22 -56.89 -53.86 -41.09
CA ASP A 22 -56.74 -54.97 -40.16
C ASP A 22 -57.92 -55.94 -40.26
N LEU A 23 -59.14 -55.43 -40.27
CA LEU A 23 -60.34 -56.24 -40.45
C LEU A 23 -60.43 -56.97 -41.80
N TYR A 24 -60.00 -56.32 -42.89
CA TYR A 24 -59.86 -56.96 -44.19
C TYR A 24 -58.80 -58.08 -44.18
N THR A 25 -57.75 -57.92 -43.44
CA THR A 25 -56.73 -58.94 -43.27
C THR A 25 -57.31 -60.16 -42.52
N GLU A 26 -58.07 -59.94 -41.43
CA GLU A 26 -58.74 -60.98 -40.66
C GLU A 26 -59.84 -61.69 -41.46
N ALA A 27 -60.50 -60.99 -42.36
CA ALA A 27 -61.55 -61.55 -43.25
C ALA A 27 -60.89 -62.29 -44.49
N GLY A 28 -59.60 -62.41 -44.61
CA GLY A 28 -58.90 -63.06 -45.74
C GLY A 28 -58.91 -62.24 -47.04
N ARG A 29 -59.35 -60.97 -47.01
CA ARG A 29 -59.40 -60.03 -48.14
C ARG A 29 -58.10 -59.28 -48.33
N TYR A 30 -57.02 -60.02 -48.60
CA TYR A 30 -55.69 -59.52 -48.60
C TYR A 30 -55.39 -58.42 -49.65
N LYS A 31 -56.11 -58.46 -50.77
CA LYS A 31 -55.91 -57.46 -51.85
C LYS A 31 -56.35 -56.04 -51.38
N GLU A 32 -57.54 -56.01 -50.84
CA GLU A 32 -58.15 -54.75 -50.32
C GLU A 32 -57.43 -54.25 -49.10
N ALA A 33 -56.92 -55.15 -48.25
CA ALA A 33 -56.06 -54.77 -47.08
C ALA A 33 -54.78 -54.15 -47.59
N ALA A 34 -54.11 -54.70 -48.59
CA ALA A 34 -52.87 -54.21 -49.15
C ALA A 34 -53.01 -52.84 -49.80
N GLU A 35 -54.13 -52.62 -50.52
CA GLU A 35 -54.40 -51.32 -51.08
C GLU A 35 -54.59 -50.22 -49.99
N LEU A 36 -55.33 -50.49 -48.94
CA LEU A 36 -55.50 -49.57 -47.82
C LEU A 36 -54.20 -49.33 -47.07
N TYR A 37 -53.45 -50.32 -46.77
CA TYR A 37 -52.13 -50.14 -46.12
C TYR A 37 -51.17 -49.31 -46.99
N SER A 38 -51.15 -49.50 -48.30
CA SER A 38 -50.31 -48.72 -49.18
C SER A 38 -50.62 -47.20 -49.17
N LEU A 39 -51.87 -46.86 -48.89
CA LEU A 39 -52.33 -45.48 -48.79
C LEU A 39 -52.09 -44.89 -47.39
N VAL A 40 -52.26 -45.69 -46.31
CA VAL A 40 -52.22 -45.22 -44.94
C VAL A 40 -50.82 -45.13 -44.37
N ILE A 41 -49.96 -46.10 -44.67
CA ILE A 41 -48.60 -46.16 -44.12
C ILE A 41 -47.74 -44.91 -44.42
N PRO A 42 -47.64 -44.44 -45.68
CA PRO A 42 -46.87 -43.24 -45.99
C PRO A 42 -47.34 -41.97 -45.27
N HIS A 43 -48.67 -41.83 -45.09
CA HIS A 43 -49.25 -40.69 -44.40
C HIS A 43 -48.99 -40.73 -42.87
N LYS A 44 -49.09 -41.91 -42.28
CA LYS A 44 -48.76 -42.15 -40.85
C LYS A 44 -47.30 -41.87 -40.58
N ASP A 45 -46.37 -42.34 -41.41
CA ASP A 45 -44.97 -42.08 -41.26
C ASP A 45 -44.59 -40.60 -41.44
N LYS A 46 -45.25 -39.90 -42.39
CA LYS A 46 -45.06 -38.46 -42.56
C LYS A 46 -45.53 -37.68 -41.34
N LEU A 47 -46.71 -38.02 -40.76
CA LEU A 47 -47.22 -37.38 -39.53
C LEU A 47 -46.33 -37.65 -38.34
N ARG A 48 -45.85 -38.89 -38.15
CA ARG A 48 -44.90 -39.25 -37.08
C ARG A 48 -43.60 -38.54 -37.21
N ASN A 49 -43.04 -38.43 -38.43
CA ASN A 49 -41.83 -37.70 -38.69
C ASN A 49 -41.94 -36.19 -38.45
N THR A 50 -43.11 -35.58 -38.77
CA THR A 50 -43.37 -34.16 -38.49
C THR A 50 -43.51 -33.88 -36.99
N GLU A 51 -44.16 -34.78 -36.24
CA GLU A 51 -44.27 -34.65 -34.81
C GLU A 51 -42.92 -34.81 -34.09
N LEU A 52 -42.13 -35.79 -34.53
CA LEU A 52 -40.78 -36.02 -34.02
C LEU A 52 -39.85 -34.82 -34.33
N ALA A 53 -39.96 -34.23 -35.53
CA ALA A 53 -39.22 -33.04 -35.89
C ALA A 53 -39.59 -31.84 -35.03
N LYS A 54 -40.91 -31.67 -34.71
CA LYS A 54 -41.39 -30.62 -33.83
C LYS A 54 -40.88 -30.79 -32.41
N GLN A 55 -40.88 -32.00 -31.84
CA GLN A 55 -40.35 -32.28 -30.51
C GLN A 55 -38.84 -32.05 -30.44
N LEU A 56 -38.10 -32.40 -31.49
CA LEU A 56 -36.65 -32.10 -31.58
C LEU A 56 -36.38 -30.60 -31.65
N ASP A 57 -37.16 -29.84 -32.34
CA ASP A 57 -37.05 -28.38 -32.45
C ASP A 57 -37.36 -27.69 -31.09
N GLU A 58 -38.42 -28.16 -30.40
CA GLU A 58 -38.73 -27.71 -29.03
C GLU A 58 -37.60 -28.00 -28.05
N LEU A 59 -37.07 -29.23 -28.05
CA LEU A 59 -35.91 -29.62 -27.21
C LEU A 59 -34.68 -28.79 -27.51
N ARG A 60 -34.42 -28.52 -28.80
CA ARG A 60 -33.30 -27.69 -29.22
C ARG A 60 -33.45 -26.26 -28.74
N THR A 61 -34.66 -25.70 -28.82
CA THR A 61 -34.97 -24.36 -28.36
C THR A 61 -34.76 -24.24 -26.85
N ILE A 62 -35.25 -25.22 -26.07
CA ILE A 62 -35.05 -25.26 -24.62
C ILE A 62 -33.54 -25.33 -24.29
N PHE A 63 -32.82 -26.20 -24.96
CA PHE A 63 -31.36 -26.32 -24.75
C PHE A 63 -30.58 -25.05 -25.07
N GLU A 64 -30.94 -24.35 -26.16
CA GLU A 64 -30.30 -23.09 -26.52
C GLU A 64 -30.61 -21.96 -25.50
N VAL A 65 -31.86 -21.90 -25.02
CA VAL A 65 -32.28 -20.95 -23.97
C VAL A 65 -31.52 -21.23 -22.66
N ASP A 66 -31.48 -22.46 -22.20
CA ASP A 66 -30.74 -22.84 -20.98
C ASP A 66 -29.25 -22.53 -21.09
N LYS A 67 -28.67 -22.81 -22.23
CA LYS A 67 -27.26 -22.48 -22.50
C LYS A 67 -26.98 -20.97 -22.47
N LEU A 68 -27.91 -20.17 -22.99
CA LEU A 68 -27.78 -18.70 -22.97
C LEU A 68 -27.98 -18.14 -21.56
N THR A 69 -28.91 -18.67 -20.79
CA THR A 69 -29.15 -18.26 -19.39
C THR A 69 -27.94 -18.57 -18.51
N LEU A 70 -27.41 -19.79 -18.58
CA LEU A 70 -26.18 -20.17 -17.85
C LEU A 70 -25.00 -19.30 -18.25
N ARG A 71 -24.86 -18.99 -19.52
CA ARG A 71 -23.80 -18.07 -20.00
C ARG A 71 -23.93 -16.68 -19.42
N ASN A 72 -25.15 -16.14 -19.40
CA ASN A 72 -25.42 -14.83 -18.82
C ASN A 72 -25.18 -14.80 -17.31
N GLU A 73 -25.56 -15.83 -16.57
CA GLU A 73 -25.27 -15.93 -15.14
C GLU A 73 -23.75 -15.95 -14.85
N VAL A 74 -22.98 -16.68 -15.62
CA VAL A 74 -21.51 -16.71 -15.47
C VAL A 74 -20.89 -15.34 -15.79
N ILE A 75 -21.37 -14.67 -16.84
CA ILE A 75 -20.86 -13.35 -17.23
C ILE A 75 -21.21 -12.31 -16.16
N THR A 76 -22.46 -12.29 -15.69
CA THR A 76 -22.91 -11.34 -14.65
C THR A 76 -22.16 -11.56 -13.34
N THR A 77 -21.97 -12.82 -12.91
CA THR A 77 -21.21 -13.15 -11.72
C THR A 77 -19.74 -12.69 -11.83
N ARG A 78 -19.09 -12.89 -12.99
CA ARG A 78 -17.72 -12.40 -13.24
C ARG A 78 -17.64 -10.88 -13.21
N LEU A 79 -18.63 -10.18 -13.75
CA LEU A 79 -18.70 -8.72 -13.73
C LEU A 79 -18.86 -8.20 -12.29
N TYR A 80 -19.75 -8.77 -11.48
CA TYR A 80 -19.85 -8.39 -10.07
C TYR A 80 -18.57 -8.64 -9.29
N LEU A 81 -17.92 -9.79 -9.51
CA LEU A 81 -16.65 -10.11 -8.87
C LEU A 81 -15.53 -9.10 -9.25
N SER A 82 -15.47 -8.75 -10.53
CA SER A 82 -14.48 -7.75 -11.01
C SER A 82 -14.73 -6.35 -10.43
N LEU A 83 -16.01 -5.96 -10.28
CA LEU A 83 -16.39 -4.69 -9.66
C LEU A 83 -16.01 -4.65 -8.16
N ILE A 84 -16.24 -5.76 -7.44
CA ILE A 84 -15.87 -5.87 -6.02
C ILE A 84 -14.36 -5.77 -5.85
N ILE A 85 -13.58 -6.49 -6.68
CA ILE A 85 -12.12 -6.43 -6.66
C ILE A 85 -11.64 -5.00 -6.97
N GLY A 86 -12.21 -4.34 -7.98
CA GLY A 86 -11.90 -2.95 -8.33
C GLY A 86 -12.19 -1.98 -7.18
N ALA A 87 -13.33 -2.13 -6.51
CA ALA A 87 -13.70 -1.32 -5.35
C ALA A 87 -12.74 -1.51 -4.16
N LEU A 88 -12.33 -2.76 -3.89
CA LEU A 88 -11.34 -3.07 -2.84
C LEU A 88 -9.97 -2.44 -3.15
N LEU A 89 -9.51 -2.53 -4.39
CA LEU A 89 -8.26 -1.89 -4.80
C LEU A 89 -8.32 -0.36 -4.66
N LEU A 90 -9.42 0.26 -5.05
CA LEU A 90 -9.64 1.70 -4.85
C LEU A 90 -9.62 2.08 -3.37
N ALA A 91 -10.30 1.30 -2.52
CA ALA A 91 -10.31 1.52 -1.08
C ALA A 91 -8.91 1.44 -0.47
N THR A 92 -8.09 0.45 -0.88
CA THR A 92 -6.69 0.34 -0.40
C THR A 92 -5.84 1.53 -0.82
N VAL A 93 -5.98 2.02 -2.05
CA VAL A 93 -5.28 3.22 -2.54
C VAL A 93 -5.69 4.46 -1.74
N ILE A 94 -6.99 4.65 -1.49
CA ILE A 94 -7.50 5.77 -0.69
C ILE A 94 -6.95 5.73 0.73
N LEU A 95 -7.00 4.56 1.40
CA LEU A 95 -6.44 4.36 2.73
C LEU A 95 -4.94 4.65 2.76
N TYR A 96 -4.19 4.21 1.75
CA TYR A 96 -2.77 4.50 1.62
C TYR A 96 -2.50 6.01 1.49
N ILE A 97 -3.29 6.72 0.70
CA ILE A 97 -3.17 8.19 0.55
C ILE A 97 -3.49 8.90 1.88
N ILE A 98 -4.54 8.49 2.58
CA ILE A 98 -4.91 9.06 3.89
C ILE A 98 -3.79 8.81 4.91
N TYR A 99 -3.28 7.58 4.98
CA TYR A 99 -2.18 7.21 5.87
C TYR A 99 -0.92 8.03 5.61
N THR A 100 -0.50 8.15 4.35
CA THR A 100 0.70 8.92 3.99
C THR A 100 0.53 10.42 4.27
N ARG A 101 -0.66 10.99 4.03
CA ARG A 101 -0.96 12.39 4.37
C ARG A 101 -0.91 12.61 5.89
N ARG A 102 -1.48 11.69 6.67
CA ARG A 102 -1.46 11.78 8.14
C ARG A 102 -0.03 11.67 8.69
N LEU A 103 0.77 10.76 8.14
CA LEU A 103 2.18 10.61 8.52
C LEU A 103 2.99 11.86 8.21
N ARG A 104 2.82 12.45 7.01
CA ARG A 104 3.49 13.72 6.63
C ARG A 104 3.12 14.87 7.56
N ARG A 105 1.86 15.00 7.98
CA ARG A 105 1.44 16.04 8.94
C ARG A 105 2.13 15.88 10.29
N LYS A 106 2.19 14.65 10.83
CA LYS A 106 2.91 14.36 12.08
C LYS A 106 4.40 14.69 11.97
N ASN A 107 5.04 14.29 10.88
CA ASN A 107 6.46 14.54 10.66
C ASN A 107 6.75 16.05 10.53
N ARG A 108 5.87 16.83 9.94
CA ARG A 108 6.02 18.30 9.87
C ARG A 108 5.91 18.94 11.25
N ALA A 109 4.90 18.57 12.04
CA ALA A 109 4.73 19.10 13.40
C ALA A 109 5.95 18.80 14.29
N LEU A 110 6.48 17.57 14.18
CA LEU A 110 7.68 17.17 14.90
C LEU A 110 8.93 17.94 14.44
N TYR A 111 9.09 18.17 13.15
CA TYR A 111 10.17 19.00 12.62
C TYR A 111 10.10 20.44 13.15
N ASP A 112 8.91 21.03 13.23
CA ASP A 112 8.72 22.37 13.75
C ASP A 112 9.07 22.47 15.24
N SER A 113 8.66 21.47 16.03
CA SER A 113 9.04 21.43 17.45
C SER A 113 10.57 21.32 17.62
N ILE A 114 11.25 20.52 16.78
CA ILE A 114 12.71 20.40 16.78
C ILE A 114 13.38 21.76 16.52
N LEU A 115 12.88 22.51 15.54
CA LEU A 115 13.45 23.85 15.24
C LEU A 115 13.27 24.82 16.40
N LEU A 116 12.14 24.78 17.09
CA LEU A 116 11.88 25.61 18.27
C LEU A 116 12.79 25.23 19.44
N TYR A 117 12.91 23.92 19.72
CA TYR A 117 13.85 23.42 20.74
C TYR A 117 15.29 23.84 20.44
N ARG A 118 15.72 23.70 19.17
CA ARG A 118 17.08 24.09 18.76
C ARG A 118 17.35 25.58 18.98
N LYS A 119 16.35 26.42 18.69
CA LYS A 119 16.46 27.86 18.94
C LYS A 119 16.58 28.17 20.42
N ALA A 120 15.71 27.57 21.24
CA ALA A 120 15.74 27.77 22.68
C ALA A 120 17.06 27.25 23.30
N GLU A 121 17.59 26.10 22.86
CA GLU A 121 18.88 25.56 23.29
C GLU A 121 20.04 26.50 22.93
N SER A 122 20.04 27.06 21.70
CA SER A 122 21.05 28.03 21.27
C SER A 122 20.99 29.33 22.10
N ASP A 123 19.79 29.78 22.44
CA ASP A 123 19.61 30.98 23.27
C ASP A 123 20.09 30.71 24.72
N MET A 124 19.83 29.53 25.28
CA MET A 124 20.35 29.10 26.59
C MET A 124 21.88 28.94 26.61
N GLU A 125 22.47 28.30 25.56
CA GLU A 125 23.92 28.19 25.43
C GLU A 125 24.60 29.56 25.36
N THR A 126 23.96 30.51 24.70
CA THR A 126 24.46 31.91 24.60
C THR A 126 24.39 32.58 25.97
N ALA A 127 23.31 32.41 26.70
CA ALA A 127 23.17 32.95 28.06
C ALA A 127 24.19 32.35 29.05
N ALA A 128 24.42 31.02 28.98
CA ALA A 128 25.40 30.33 29.82
C ALA A 128 26.86 30.80 29.58
N ARG A 129 27.19 31.31 28.40
CA ARG A 129 28.50 31.90 28.10
C ARG A 129 28.73 33.27 28.73
N LEU A 130 27.67 33.97 29.08
CA LEU A 130 27.74 35.30 29.72
C LEU A 130 28.08 35.23 31.20
N VAL A 131 28.04 34.02 31.82
CA VAL A 131 28.46 33.80 33.19
C VAL A 131 29.97 34.02 33.29
N PRO A 132 30.50 34.92 34.16
CA PRO A 132 31.92 35.11 34.34
C PRO A 132 32.64 33.82 34.71
N GLU A 133 33.88 33.65 34.23
CA GLU A 133 34.64 32.41 34.49
C GLU A 133 35.01 32.26 35.98
N GLU A 134 35.08 33.37 36.68
CA GLU A 134 35.36 33.44 38.12
C GLU A 134 34.24 32.82 38.97
N GLU A 135 33.01 32.85 38.48
CA GLU A 135 31.84 32.28 39.15
C GLU A 135 31.63 30.79 38.88
N LEU A 136 32.42 30.21 37.95
CA LEU A 136 32.31 28.79 37.62
C LEU A 136 33.15 27.93 38.55
N ASP A 137 32.56 26.85 39.04
CA ASP A 137 33.33 25.81 39.72
C ASP A 137 34.25 25.04 38.74
N ARG A 138 35.04 24.12 39.27
CA ARG A 138 35.98 23.36 38.48
C ARG A 138 35.32 22.61 37.32
N GLU A 139 34.20 21.95 37.57
CA GLU A 139 33.44 21.24 36.57
C GLU A 139 32.85 22.16 35.52
N GLY A 140 32.39 23.36 35.91
CA GLY A 140 31.90 24.39 35.01
C GLY A 140 32.95 24.90 34.05
N LYS A 141 34.18 25.13 34.53
CA LYS A 141 35.30 25.52 33.68
C LYS A 141 35.67 24.44 32.66
N ILE A 142 35.69 23.19 33.10
CA ILE A 142 35.90 22.02 32.21
C ILE A 142 34.80 21.92 31.16
N TYR A 143 33.51 22.05 31.55
CA TYR A 143 32.36 21.99 30.64
C TYR A 143 32.40 23.12 29.61
N ARG A 144 32.70 24.33 30.01
CA ARG A 144 32.91 25.47 29.09
C ARG A 144 33.98 25.15 28.05
N ARG A 145 35.14 24.63 28.50
CA ARG A 145 36.25 24.27 27.58
C ARG A 145 35.85 23.15 26.64
N LEU A 146 35.04 22.17 27.09
CA LEU A 146 34.44 21.14 26.21
C LEU A 146 33.55 21.76 25.15
N CYS A 147 32.66 22.67 25.52
CA CYS A 147 31.78 23.36 24.56
C CYS A 147 32.58 24.16 23.52
N GLU A 148 33.64 24.86 23.93
CA GLU A 148 34.56 25.60 23.02
C GLU A 148 35.20 24.66 21.98
N LEU A 149 35.77 23.54 22.41
CA LEU A 149 36.34 22.54 21.52
C LEU A 149 35.33 21.97 20.53
N MET A 150 34.13 21.72 20.99
CA MET A 150 33.06 21.24 20.13
C MET A 150 32.61 22.28 19.10
N GLN A 151 32.47 23.54 19.47
CA GLN A 151 31.94 24.59 18.61
C GLN A 151 32.97 25.21 17.68
N ASN A 152 34.14 25.56 18.22
CA ASN A 152 35.18 26.28 17.48
C ASN A 152 36.05 25.31 16.66
N GLU A 153 36.57 24.25 17.30
CA GLU A 153 37.43 23.29 16.63
C GLU A 153 36.63 22.16 15.95
N LYS A 154 35.36 21.99 16.27
CA LYS A 154 34.46 20.95 15.70
C LYS A 154 35.03 19.54 15.80
N ILE A 155 35.68 19.27 16.93
CA ILE A 155 36.38 17.99 17.16
C ILE A 155 35.38 16.79 17.14
N TYR A 156 34.11 17.01 17.30
CA TYR A 156 33.06 15.97 17.18
C TYR A 156 33.05 15.30 15.81
N LYS A 157 33.65 15.91 14.77
CA LYS A 157 33.75 15.31 13.43
C LYS A 157 34.72 14.14 13.36
N ASP A 158 35.64 14.05 14.32
CA ASP A 158 36.53 12.90 14.45
C ASP A 158 35.71 11.68 14.94
N PRO A 159 35.59 10.60 14.14
CA PRO A 159 34.83 9.43 14.52
C PRO A 159 35.42 8.70 15.73
N GLU A 160 36.70 8.84 16.01
CA GLU A 160 37.40 8.21 17.14
C GLU A 160 37.26 9.03 18.44
N LEU A 161 36.65 10.22 18.37
CA LEU A 161 36.49 11.06 19.55
C LEU A 161 35.71 10.34 20.66
N ASN A 162 36.36 10.25 21.81
CA ASN A 162 35.81 9.62 23.01
C ASN A 162 36.22 10.38 24.28
N ARG A 163 35.79 9.92 25.44
CA ARG A 163 36.07 10.51 26.74
C ARG A 163 37.58 10.67 27.00
N ASP A 164 38.38 9.67 26.64
CA ASP A 164 39.79 9.64 26.95
C ASP A 164 40.60 10.63 26.05
N LEU A 165 40.18 10.79 24.78
CA LEU A 165 40.71 11.81 23.90
C LEU A 165 40.36 13.22 24.38
N LEU A 166 39.13 13.43 24.86
CA LEU A 166 38.70 14.70 25.46
C LEU A 166 39.50 15.03 26.70
N SER A 167 39.76 14.06 27.58
CA SER A 167 40.54 14.27 28.79
C SER A 167 42.00 14.69 28.45
N LYS A 168 42.62 14.05 27.46
CA LYS A 168 43.97 14.42 26.97
C LYS A 168 44.01 15.82 26.37
N ARG A 169 42.98 16.18 25.58
CA ARG A 169 42.90 17.51 24.93
C ARG A 169 42.75 18.67 25.93
N ILE A 170 41.99 18.42 27.03
CA ILE A 170 41.76 19.42 28.06
C ILE A 170 42.88 19.43 29.11
N GLY A 171 43.66 18.35 29.21
CA GLY A 171 44.70 18.20 30.25
C GLY A 171 44.13 17.85 31.60
N THR A 172 43.08 17.03 31.65
CA THR A 172 42.40 16.62 32.89
C THR A 172 42.11 15.11 32.92
N ASN A 173 41.58 14.60 34.04
CA ASN A 173 41.23 13.20 34.16
C ASN A 173 39.83 12.95 33.53
N ALA A 174 39.65 11.75 32.95
CA ALA A 174 38.40 11.30 32.36
C ALA A 174 37.21 11.32 33.33
N VAL A 175 37.44 11.15 34.63
CA VAL A 175 36.38 11.26 35.66
C VAL A 175 35.83 12.68 35.74
N TYR A 176 36.69 13.70 35.69
CA TYR A 176 36.24 15.10 35.71
C TYR A 176 35.46 15.49 34.43
N ILE A 177 35.83 14.92 33.27
CA ILE A 177 35.05 15.08 32.04
C ILE A 177 33.63 14.51 32.24
N THR A 178 33.53 13.31 32.81
CA THR A 178 32.25 12.67 33.05
C THR A 178 31.38 13.46 34.03
N ASN A 179 31.98 13.95 35.13
CA ASN A 179 31.27 14.74 36.13
C ASN A 179 30.78 16.08 35.56
N ALA A 180 31.66 16.78 34.83
CA ALA A 180 31.34 18.04 34.20
C ALA A 180 30.17 17.91 33.20
N VAL A 181 30.20 16.90 32.31
CA VAL A 181 29.14 16.62 31.37
C VAL A 181 27.83 16.25 32.09
N ARG A 182 27.89 15.34 33.10
CA ARG A 182 26.72 14.94 33.86
C ARG A 182 26.05 16.10 34.58
N LYS A 183 26.85 17.00 35.17
CA LYS A 183 26.35 18.13 35.93
C LYS A 183 25.74 19.24 35.06
N TYR A 184 26.36 19.55 33.95
CA TYR A 184 26.03 20.70 33.10
C TYR A 184 25.28 20.36 31.81
N ALA A 185 25.13 19.07 31.47
CA ALA A 185 24.38 18.59 30.30
C ALA A 185 23.24 17.64 30.73
N ASP A 186 22.40 18.06 31.69
CA ASP A 186 21.19 17.36 32.12
C ASP A 186 21.36 15.85 32.39
N GLY A 187 22.47 15.46 33.02
CA GLY A 187 22.75 14.07 33.34
C GLY A 187 23.26 13.21 32.18
N ALA A 188 23.52 13.82 31.03
CA ALA A 188 24.00 13.11 29.84
C ALA A 188 25.33 12.40 30.06
N THR A 189 25.52 11.29 29.38
CA THR A 189 26.83 10.64 29.23
C THR A 189 27.71 11.42 28.25
N VAL A 190 29.03 11.23 28.34
CA VAL A 190 29.99 11.87 27.41
C VAL A 190 29.70 11.49 25.96
N ASN A 191 29.29 10.24 25.70
CA ASN A 191 28.92 9.82 24.36
C ASN A 191 27.65 10.50 23.83
N GLU A 192 26.64 10.69 24.69
CA GLU A 192 25.42 11.43 24.33
C GLU A 192 25.74 12.89 24.06
N PHE A 193 26.61 13.51 24.85
CA PHE A 193 27.08 14.87 24.65
C PHE A 193 27.79 15.03 23.27
N ILE A 194 28.76 14.16 22.94
CA ILE A 194 29.44 14.14 21.63
C ILE A 194 28.41 13.92 20.51
N ASN A 195 27.54 12.91 20.64
CA ASN A 195 26.55 12.61 19.63
C ASN A 195 25.53 13.73 19.44
N GLY A 196 25.20 14.50 20.48
CA GLY A 196 24.38 15.70 20.37
C GLY A 196 24.94 16.71 19.36
N TYR A 197 26.25 17.00 19.42
CA TYR A 197 26.91 17.88 18.44
C TYR A 197 26.96 17.28 17.04
N ARG A 198 27.26 15.98 16.90
CA ARG A 198 27.26 15.25 15.64
C ARG A 198 25.88 15.30 14.97
N LEU A 199 24.82 15.05 15.74
CA LEU A 199 23.44 15.03 15.24
C LEU A 199 22.95 16.42 14.82
N ARG A 200 23.28 17.47 15.59
CA ARG A 200 23.00 18.86 15.21
C ARG A 200 23.71 19.26 13.92
N HIS A 201 24.96 18.84 13.76
CA HIS A 201 25.70 19.06 12.53
C HIS A 201 25.07 18.30 11.34
N ALA A 202 24.71 17.02 11.52
CA ALA A 202 24.03 16.23 10.50
C ALA A 202 22.72 16.87 10.06
N ALA A 203 21.89 17.32 11.01
CA ALA A 203 20.64 18.00 10.71
C ALA A 203 20.85 19.32 9.95
N SER A 204 21.92 20.08 10.27
CA SER A 204 22.31 21.27 9.51
C SER A 204 22.71 20.92 8.08
N LEU A 205 23.51 19.86 7.88
CA LEU A 205 23.88 19.39 6.53
C LEU A 205 22.65 18.97 5.72
N LEU A 206 21.73 18.19 6.31
CA LEU A 206 20.48 17.74 5.66
C LEU A 206 19.59 18.92 5.26
N THR A 207 19.58 19.99 6.06
CA THR A 207 18.80 21.18 5.79
C THR A 207 19.47 22.06 4.72
N ASN A 208 20.76 22.31 4.82
CA ASN A 208 21.43 23.31 3.99
C ASN A 208 21.94 22.73 2.66
N ASN A 209 22.20 21.43 2.60
CA ASN A 209 22.73 20.74 1.43
C ASN A 209 21.80 19.58 1.02
N PRO A 210 20.67 19.87 0.36
CA PRO A 210 19.65 18.88 0.05
C PRO A 210 20.12 17.80 -0.95
N ASP A 211 21.24 18.02 -1.62
CA ASP A 211 21.80 17.08 -2.61
C ASP A 211 22.75 16.05 -1.99
N LEU A 212 23.30 16.30 -0.80
CA LEU A 212 24.12 15.32 -0.09
C LEU A 212 23.32 14.04 0.19
N ASN A 213 23.92 12.89 -0.07
CA ASN A 213 23.31 11.61 0.32
C ASN A 213 23.46 11.37 1.83
N ILE A 214 22.66 10.45 2.36
CA ILE A 214 22.65 10.17 3.82
C ILE A 214 23.99 9.62 4.32
N ASN A 215 24.66 8.79 3.52
CA ASN A 215 25.97 8.23 3.88
C ASN A 215 27.05 9.31 4.00
N GLU A 216 26.98 10.29 3.12
CA GLU A 216 27.91 11.43 3.14
C GLU A 216 27.65 12.33 4.34
N VAL A 217 26.39 12.54 4.71
CA VAL A 217 26.03 13.29 5.93
C VAL A 217 26.50 12.55 7.19
N GLU A 218 26.30 11.25 7.27
CA GLU A 218 26.80 10.40 8.34
C GLU A 218 28.31 10.57 8.53
N TYR A 219 29.09 10.35 7.48
CA TYR A 219 30.53 10.47 7.51
C TYR A 219 31.00 11.88 7.91
N ARG A 220 30.47 12.92 7.27
CA ARG A 220 30.84 14.32 7.56
C ARG A 220 30.45 14.77 8.98
N SER A 221 29.55 14.05 9.63
CA SER A 221 29.11 14.33 10.99
C SER A 221 29.91 13.56 12.05
N GLY A 222 30.89 12.74 11.66
CA GLY A 222 31.74 12.00 12.56
C GLY A 222 31.17 10.68 13.05
N PHE A 223 30.15 10.12 12.38
CA PHE A 223 29.68 8.76 12.65
C PHE A 223 30.45 7.76 11.78
N ASN A 224 30.84 6.65 12.40
CA ASN A 224 31.50 5.51 11.73
C ASN A 224 30.59 4.29 11.54
N SER A 225 29.32 4.38 11.96
CA SER A 225 28.34 3.29 11.88
C SER A 225 26.97 3.82 11.54
N ARG A 226 26.46 3.39 10.35
CA ARG A 226 25.12 3.74 9.86
C ARG A 226 24.01 3.32 10.83
N ALA A 227 24.14 2.16 11.46
CA ALA A 227 23.17 1.68 12.43
C ALA A 227 23.10 2.62 13.64
N THR A 228 24.27 3.02 14.17
CA THR A 228 24.37 3.97 15.28
C THR A 228 23.84 5.34 14.89
N PHE A 229 24.24 5.86 13.73
CA PHE A 229 23.73 7.14 13.21
C PHE A 229 22.21 7.17 13.14
N ASN A 230 21.60 6.20 12.45
CA ASN A 230 20.15 6.14 12.29
C ASN A 230 19.40 6.02 13.63
N ARG A 231 19.91 5.17 14.54
CA ARG A 231 19.32 4.99 15.86
C ARG A 231 19.39 6.27 16.68
N CYS A 232 20.57 6.88 16.77
CA CYS A 232 20.77 8.12 17.54
C CYS A 232 20.00 9.28 16.94
N PHE A 233 19.96 9.40 15.60
CA PHE A 233 19.24 10.47 14.93
C PHE A 233 17.71 10.36 15.20
N ARG A 234 17.16 9.13 15.09
CA ARG A 234 15.74 8.91 15.40
C ARG A 234 15.41 9.10 16.87
N ALA A 235 16.28 8.68 17.77
CA ALA A 235 16.08 8.91 19.19
C ALA A 235 16.09 10.41 19.54
N PHE A 236 16.99 11.20 18.92
CA PHE A 236 17.16 12.62 19.20
C PHE A 236 16.08 13.50 18.54
N PHE A 237 15.74 13.22 17.28
CA PHE A 237 14.82 14.04 16.49
C PHE A 237 13.43 13.42 16.30
N GLY A 238 13.20 12.18 16.73
CA GLY A 238 11.96 11.45 16.47
C GLY A 238 11.71 11.07 15.01
N LEU A 239 12.59 11.50 14.09
CA LEU A 239 12.56 11.26 12.64
C LEU A 239 13.82 10.53 12.20
N SER A 240 13.70 9.68 11.19
CA SER A 240 14.90 9.18 10.51
C SER A 240 15.59 10.29 9.72
N PRO A 241 16.90 10.17 9.41
CA PRO A 241 17.61 11.14 8.57
C PRO A 241 16.92 11.41 7.22
N SER A 242 16.37 10.37 6.59
CA SER A 242 15.67 10.47 5.32
C SER A 242 14.34 11.23 5.44
N GLU A 243 13.55 10.97 6.49
CA GLU A 243 12.31 11.69 6.78
C GLU A 243 12.58 13.17 7.08
N TYR A 244 13.61 13.44 7.91
CA TYR A 244 14.03 14.80 8.24
C TYR A 244 14.44 15.58 6.98
N LYS A 245 15.24 14.96 6.09
CA LYS A 245 15.65 15.54 4.81
C LYS A 245 14.44 15.84 3.92
N ALA A 246 13.48 14.92 3.83
CA ALA A 246 12.29 15.10 3.02
C ALA A 246 11.43 16.30 3.49
N VAL A 247 11.19 16.41 4.80
CA VAL A 247 10.42 17.51 5.40
C VAL A 247 11.14 18.85 5.23
N SER A 248 12.47 18.88 5.44
CA SER A 248 13.30 20.08 5.26
C SER A 248 13.26 20.59 3.81
N LYS A 249 13.37 19.68 2.83
CA LYS A 249 13.31 20.01 1.39
C LYS A 249 11.92 20.55 1.00
N GLU A 250 10.87 20.00 1.54
CA GLU A 250 9.48 20.44 1.28
C GLU A 250 9.24 21.86 1.81
N LYS A 251 9.70 22.16 3.04
CA LYS A 251 9.57 23.50 3.62
C LYS A 251 10.35 24.56 2.85
N LYS A 252 11.57 24.24 2.39
CA LYS A 252 12.34 25.18 1.56
C LYS A 252 11.65 25.49 0.23
N LYS A 253 10.98 24.50 -0.38
CA LYS A 253 10.18 24.73 -1.60
C LYS A 253 8.99 25.64 -1.33
N THR A 254 8.28 25.41 -0.23
CA THR A 254 7.11 26.24 0.15
C THR A 254 7.53 27.68 0.46
N ALA A 255 8.63 27.89 1.18
CA ALA A 255 9.15 29.22 1.47
C ALA A 255 9.60 29.98 0.21
N LYS A 256 10.23 29.30 -0.77
CA LYS A 256 10.59 29.91 -2.06
C LYS A 256 9.39 30.21 -2.96
N GLY A 257 8.29 29.47 -2.82
CA GLY A 257 7.05 29.70 -3.57
C GLY A 257 6.20 30.86 -3.04
N LEU A 258 6.39 31.29 -1.77
CA LEU A 258 5.70 32.43 -1.18
C LEU A 258 6.39 33.79 -1.47
N ILE A 259 7.60 33.78 -1.99
CA ILE A 259 8.41 34.99 -2.27
C ILE A 259 8.33 35.38 -3.78
N ARG A 260 7.60 34.59 -4.55
CA ARG A 260 7.24 34.92 -5.95
C ARG A 260 5.78 35.37 -6.04
#